data_656f0101c8236ad4781ad96d0beeb99d
#
_entry.id   656f0101c8236ad4781ad96d0beeb99d
#
_cell.length_a   1.000
_cell.length_b   1.000
_cell.length_c   1.000
_cell.angle_alpha   90.00
_cell.angle_beta   90.00
_cell.angle_gamma   90.00
#
_symmetry.space_group_name_H-M   'P 1'
#
loop_
_entity.id
_entity.type
_entity.pdbx_description
1 polymer ?
#
loop_
_entity_poly.entity_id
_entity_poly.type
_entity_poly.pdbx_seq_one_letter_code
_entity_poly.pdbx_strand_id
1 'polypeptide(L)'
;MANTAYENFFLASIVEDQFNSHLDLARFVTVDTSLQGTAGMKKIINVYSATDGTEKLAMGEGNSKSITAGFTQKEYEILLAQNRFDWHDEEAMKDPTLVPVGMKHAGTDLFNTMNADIFAEYKKGTQTVAASAPDFAAFVDAVAAMNVENDENIEIFAFVSPAVKAKVRKALKDELKYVEAYARAGYIGSVAGVNIYDKKDADDNEIIVATKEAVRLLVKTGTEVEQVTKGTRSEDSANKRKNSTFSRKYYVAALDNDTKVVRITLGA
;
A
#
# COMPACT_ATOMS: atom_id res chain seq x y z
N MET A 1 -38.44 -8.99 12.34
CA MET A 1 -37.41 -8.43 11.44
C MET A 1 -36.15 -9.26 11.68
N ALA A 2 -35.78 -10.09 10.71
CA ALA A 2 -34.61 -10.94 10.82
C ALA A 2 -33.34 -10.11 10.63
N ASN A 3 -32.37 -10.44 11.36
CA ASN A 3 -31.04 -9.86 11.54
C ASN A 3 -30.26 -9.56 10.22
N THR A 4 -30.63 -8.55 9.48
CA THR A 4 -29.85 -8.05 8.36
C THR A 4 -28.44 -7.59 8.79
N ALA A 5 -28.29 -7.06 10.01
CA ALA A 5 -27.01 -6.66 10.57
C ALA A 5 -26.06 -7.85 10.84
N TYR A 6 -26.58 -9.03 11.22
CA TYR A 6 -25.75 -10.21 11.47
C TYR A 6 -25.23 -10.85 10.19
N GLU A 7 -26.07 -10.90 9.17
CA GLU A 7 -25.67 -11.39 7.83
C GLU A 7 -24.61 -10.49 7.18
N ASN A 8 -24.77 -9.18 7.29
CA ASN A 8 -23.80 -8.22 6.77
C ASN A 8 -22.44 -8.30 7.49
N PHE A 9 -22.46 -8.54 8.81
CA PHE A 9 -21.24 -8.74 9.59
C PHE A 9 -20.48 -10.00 9.16
N PHE A 10 -21.18 -11.09 8.93
CA PHE A 10 -20.58 -12.35 8.48
C PHE A 10 -19.93 -12.18 7.09
N LEU A 11 -20.61 -11.52 6.16
CA LEU A 11 -20.08 -11.26 4.82
C LEU A 11 -18.90 -10.28 4.85
N ALA A 12 -18.96 -9.26 5.71
CA ALA A 12 -17.84 -8.35 5.91
C ALA A 12 -16.60 -9.10 6.43
N SER A 13 -16.78 -10.07 7.34
CA SER A 13 -15.66 -10.89 7.84
C SER A 13 -15.06 -11.77 6.76
N ILE A 14 -15.87 -12.34 5.85
CA ILE A 14 -15.38 -13.10 4.71
C ILE A 14 -14.54 -12.23 3.77
N VAL A 15 -14.95 -10.99 3.54
CA VAL A 15 -14.17 -10.03 2.73
C VAL A 15 -12.87 -9.67 3.43
N GLU A 16 -12.92 -9.36 4.73
CA GLU A 16 -11.72 -9.00 5.51
C GLU A 16 -10.73 -10.16 5.62
N ASP A 17 -11.17 -11.42 5.70
CA ASP A 17 -10.28 -12.58 5.70
C ASP A 17 -9.41 -12.68 4.44
N GLN A 18 -9.87 -12.14 3.30
CA GLN A 18 -9.09 -12.11 2.08
C GLN A 18 -7.90 -11.15 2.16
N PHE A 19 -8.01 -10.06 2.92
CA PHE A 19 -6.89 -9.13 3.15
C PHE A 19 -5.75 -9.80 3.93
N ASN A 20 -6.06 -10.76 4.79
CA ASN A 20 -5.06 -11.46 5.59
C ASN A 20 -4.32 -12.58 4.84
N SER A 21 -4.87 -13.09 3.73
CA SER A 21 -4.33 -14.22 2.98
C SER A 21 -3.34 -13.84 1.87
N HIS A 22 -3.17 -12.56 1.56
CA HIS A 22 -2.30 -12.04 0.50
C HIS A 22 -1.27 -11.05 1.05
N LEU A 23 -0.29 -10.66 0.21
CA LEU A 23 0.63 -9.58 0.56
C LEU A 23 -0.15 -8.27 0.72
N ASP A 24 -0.33 -7.85 1.96
CA ASP A 24 -1.04 -6.64 2.30
C ASP A 24 -0.07 -5.45 2.33
N LEU A 25 -0.19 -4.54 1.36
CA LEU A 25 0.62 -3.34 1.29
C LEU A 25 0.27 -2.31 2.39
N ALA A 26 -0.88 -2.43 3.03
CA ALA A 26 -1.22 -1.57 4.17
C ALA A 26 -0.26 -1.72 5.35
N ARG A 27 0.47 -2.84 5.45
CA ARG A 27 1.52 -3.05 6.45
C ARG A 27 2.75 -2.17 6.23
N PHE A 28 3.00 -1.78 4.99
CA PHE A 28 4.18 -1.02 4.56
C PHE A 28 3.92 0.48 4.45
N VAL A 29 2.75 0.94 4.83
CA VAL A 29 2.36 2.36 4.81
C VAL A 29 1.97 2.83 6.20
N THR A 30 1.98 4.15 6.40
CA THR A 30 1.43 4.75 7.61
C THR A 30 -0.08 4.86 7.46
N VAL A 31 -0.83 4.09 8.25
CA VAL A 31 -2.30 4.13 8.24
C VAL A 31 -2.79 5.27 9.14
N ASP A 32 -3.58 6.17 8.59
CA ASP A 32 -4.16 7.31 9.28
C ASP A 32 -5.69 7.18 9.29
N THR A 33 -6.23 7.02 10.48
CA THR A 33 -7.67 6.88 10.74
C THR A 33 -8.29 8.14 11.35
N SER A 34 -7.59 9.27 11.36
CA SER A 34 -8.04 10.52 12.00
C SER A 34 -9.34 11.07 11.44
N LEU A 35 -9.72 10.68 10.23
CA LEU A 35 -11.00 11.06 9.59
C LEU A 35 -12.17 10.13 9.95
N GLN A 36 -11.93 9.04 10.67
CA GLN A 36 -13.02 8.17 11.13
C GLN A 36 -13.89 8.91 12.14
N GLY A 37 -15.21 8.83 11.94
CA GLY A 37 -16.17 9.49 12.84
C GLY A 37 -16.25 11.02 12.72
N THR A 38 -15.43 11.66 11.88
CA THR A 38 -15.47 13.11 11.64
C THR A 38 -16.25 13.44 10.37
N ALA A 39 -16.87 14.61 10.31
CA ALA A 39 -17.45 15.10 9.06
C ALA A 39 -16.33 15.53 8.08
N GLY A 40 -16.56 15.30 6.78
CA GLY A 40 -15.64 15.68 5.72
C GLY A 40 -14.96 14.52 5.02
N MET A 41 -14.60 14.73 3.77
CA MET A 41 -13.95 13.77 2.87
C MET A 41 -12.55 14.21 2.45
N LYS A 42 -12.06 15.32 3.01
CA LYS A 42 -10.77 15.92 2.67
C LYS A 42 -9.91 16.05 3.90
N LYS A 43 -8.62 15.79 3.73
CA LYS A 43 -7.60 16.06 4.74
C LYS A 43 -6.54 16.97 4.15
N ILE A 44 -6.25 18.03 4.85
CA ILE A 44 -5.16 18.96 4.52
C ILE A 44 -4.00 18.65 5.45
N ILE A 45 -2.85 18.36 4.87
CA ILE A 45 -1.60 18.16 5.59
C ILE A 45 -0.66 19.30 5.22
N ASN A 46 -0.20 20.03 6.23
CA ASN A 46 0.79 21.08 6.06
C ASN A 46 2.20 20.46 6.17
N VAL A 47 2.96 20.53 5.09
CA VAL A 47 4.37 20.16 5.08
C VAL A 47 5.18 21.41 5.35
N TYR A 48 5.88 21.42 6.47
CA TYR A 48 6.71 22.55 6.87
C TYR A 48 8.11 22.42 6.30
N SER A 49 8.68 23.54 5.85
CA SER A 49 10.09 23.68 5.52
C SER A 49 10.66 24.86 6.30
N ALA A 50 11.85 24.73 6.80
CA ALA A 50 12.57 25.80 7.48
C ALA A 50 13.99 25.88 6.97
N THR A 51 14.53 27.10 6.92
CA THR A 51 15.95 27.32 6.63
C THR A 51 16.76 27.26 7.94
N ASP A 52 17.99 26.78 7.85
CA ASP A 52 18.90 26.78 9.00
C ASP A 52 19.30 28.22 9.37
N GLY A 53 19.21 28.53 10.65
CA GLY A 53 19.54 29.87 11.15
C GLY A 53 20.39 29.84 12.42
N THR A 54 20.87 28.66 12.83
CA THR A 54 21.72 28.52 14.02
C THR A 54 23.15 28.89 13.68
N GLU A 55 23.71 29.84 14.40
CA GLU A 55 25.11 30.28 14.31
C GLU A 55 25.81 30.12 15.66
N LYS A 56 27.08 29.74 15.63
CA LYS A 56 27.95 29.77 16.81
C LYS A 56 28.59 31.16 16.86
N LEU A 57 28.23 31.93 17.84
CA LEU A 57 28.65 33.36 17.98
C LEU A 57 29.79 33.47 18.95
N ALA A 58 30.73 34.37 18.65
CA ALA A 58 31.73 34.81 19.62
C ALA A 58 31.10 35.85 20.58
N MET A 59 31.84 36.18 21.67
CA MET A 59 31.37 37.14 22.66
C MET A 59 31.19 38.50 22.02
N GLY A 60 29.96 39.02 22.07
CA GLY A 60 29.63 40.33 21.49
C GLY A 60 29.10 40.30 20.05
N GLU A 61 29.03 39.16 19.42
CA GLU A 61 28.44 38.99 18.08
C GLU A 61 26.93 38.67 18.18
N GLY A 62 26.16 39.13 17.19
CA GLY A 62 24.74 38.85 17.05
C GLY A 62 24.46 37.96 15.83
N ASN A 63 23.33 37.27 15.80
CA ASN A 63 22.92 36.44 14.67
C ASN A 63 22.80 37.27 13.38
N SER A 64 23.44 36.80 12.32
CA SER A 64 23.30 37.32 10.95
C SER A 64 22.22 36.59 10.14
N LYS A 65 21.88 35.35 10.53
CA LYS A 65 20.89 34.50 9.88
C LYS A 65 19.62 34.43 10.72
N SER A 66 18.49 34.34 10.06
CA SER A 66 17.19 34.05 10.67
C SER A 66 16.60 32.80 10.10
N ILE A 67 15.92 32.02 10.94
CA ILE A 67 15.12 30.88 10.48
C ILE A 67 13.88 31.41 9.79
N THR A 68 13.71 31.04 8.52
CA THR A 68 12.48 31.30 7.78
C THR A 68 11.72 30.00 7.64
N ALA A 69 10.54 29.91 8.25
CA ALA A 69 9.66 28.77 8.14
C ALA A 69 8.59 29.02 7.08
N GLY A 70 8.45 28.11 6.16
CA GLY A 70 7.37 28.07 5.17
C GLY A 70 6.56 26.80 5.32
N PHE A 71 5.39 26.75 4.71
CA PHE A 71 4.61 25.53 4.64
C PHE A 71 3.95 25.39 3.26
N THR A 72 3.83 24.16 2.81
CA THR A 72 3.09 23.79 1.61
C THR A 72 1.93 22.90 2.03
N GLN A 73 0.73 23.23 1.57
CA GLN A 73 -0.45 22.44 1.85
C GLN A 73 -0.59 21.31 0.82
N LYS A 74 -0.74 20.08 1.31
CA LYS A 74 -1.15 18.93 0.51
C LYS A 74 -2.59 18.58 0.87
N GLU A 75 -3.47 18.58 -0.12
CA GLU A 75 -4.88 18.22 0.05
C GLU A 75 -5.12 16.80 -0.49
N TYR A 76 -5.74 15.96 0.33
CA TYR A 76 -6.10 14.60 -0.03
C TYR A 76 -7.61 14.42 0.09
N GLU A 77 -8.24 13.96 -0.98
CA GLU A 77 -9.67 13.67 -1.03
C GLU A 77 -9.90 12.17 -0.98
N ILE A 78 -10.72 11.73 -0.01
CA ILE A 78 -11.07 10.33 0.14
C ILE A 78 -12.06 9.94 -0.95
N LEU A 79 -11.75 8.84 -1.63
CA LEU A 79 -12.55 8.28 -2.68
C LEU A 79 -13.27 7.01 -2.20
N LEU A 80 -14.38 6.71 -2.83
CA LEU A 80 -15.11 5.45 -2.64
C LEU A 80 -14.58 4.41 -3.62
N ALA A 81 -14.00 3.33 -3.11
CA ALA A 81 -13.81 2.10 -3.86
C ALA A 81 -14.98 1.17 -3.59
N GLN A 82 -15.70 0.78 -4.62
CA GLN A 82 -16.87 -0.09 -4.52
C GLN A 82 -16.88 -1.09 -5.66
N ASN A 83 -17.19 -2.33 -5.33
CA ASN A 83 -17.56 -3.32 -6.33
C ASN A 83 -19.00 -3.83 -6.08
N ARG A 84 -19.51 -4.56 -7.04
CA ARG A 84 -20.86 -5.09 -7.02
C ARG A 84 -20.87 -6.50 -7.57
N PHE A 85 -21.54 -7.39 -6.84
CA PHE A 85 -21.82 -8.74 -7.28
C PHE A 85 -23.34 -8.94 -7.38
N ASP A 86 -23.83 -9.35 -8.55
CA ASP A 86 -25.23 -9.60 -8.84
C ASP A 86 -25.49 -11.08 -9.08
N TRP A 87 -26.63 -11.59 -8.60
CA TRP A 87 -27.10 -12.94 -8.91
C TRP A 87 -28.63 -12.99 -8.88
N HIS A 88 -29.20 -14.03 -9.50
CA HIS A 88 -30.63 -14.32 -9.47
C HIS A 88 -30.93 -15.46 -8.50
N ASP A 89 -32.16 -15.49 -7.97
CA ASP A 89 -32.57 -16.56 -7.04
C ASP A 89 -32.39 -17.96 -7.65
N GLU A 90 -32.66 -18.11 -8.95
CA GLU A 90 -32.53 -19.36 -9.67
C GLU A 90 -31.08 -19.83 -9.82
N GLU A 91 -30.14 -18.89 -9.95
CA GLU A 91 -28.71 -19.20 -10.01
C GLU A 91 -28.22 -19.73 -8.65
N ALA A 92 -28.62 -19.10 -7.56
CA ALA A 92 -28.28 -19.55 -6.22
C ALA A 92 -28.94 -20.91 -5.86
N MET A 93 -30.13 -21.21 -6.44
CA MET A 93 -30.78 -22.53 -6.29
C MET A 93 -30.04 -23.62 -7.07
N LYS A 94 -29.48 -23.29 -8.22
CA LYS A 94 -28.69 -24.23 -9.04
C LYS A 94 -27.33 -24.51 -8.44
N ASP A 95 -26.67 -23.47 -7.91
CA ASP A 95 -25.37 -23.54 -7.30
C ASP A 95 -25.33 -22.77 -5.96
N PRO A 96 -25.48 -23.48 -4.83
CA PRO A 96 -25.42 -22.87 -3.51
C PRO A 96 -24.06 -22.25 -3.17
N THR A 97 -22.99 -22.58 -3.90
CA THR A 97 -21.63 -22.04 -3.68
C THR A 97 -21.41 -20.72 -4.39
N LEU A 98 -22.29 -20.32 -5.29
CA LEU A 98 -22.16 -19.12 -6.11
C LEU A 98 -21.96 -17.85 -5.27
N VAL A 99 -22.78 -17.66 -4.23
CA VAL A 99 -22.73 -16.45 -3.40
C VAL A 99 -21.46 -16.38 -2.56
N PRO A 100 -21.04 -17.43 -1.82
CA PRO A 100 -19.76 -17.43 -1.11
C PRO A 100 -18.55 -17.20 -2.03
N VAL A 101 -18.53 -17.83 -3.21
CA VAL A 101 -17.44 -17.65 -4.19
C VAL A 101 -17.43 -16.21 -4.72
N GLY A 102 -18.61 -15.65 -5.08
CA GLY A 102 -18.74 -14.27 -5.53
C GLY A 102 -18.27 -13.27 -4.49
N MET A 103 -18.60 -13.48 -3.22
CA MET A 103 -18.15 -12.63 -2.12
C MET A 103 -16.63 -12.72 -1.91
N LYS A 104 -16.06 -13.92 -2.05
CA LYS A 104 -14.62 -14.11 -2.01
C LYS A 104 -13.90 -13.32 -3.12
N HIS A 105 -14.45 -13.37 -4.34
CA HIS A 105 -13.90 -12.59 -5.45
C HIS A 105 -14.06 -11.09 -5.25
N ALA A 106 -15.19 -10.62 -4.72
CA ALA A 106 -15.40 -9.22 -4.40
C ALA A 106 -14.38 -8.70 -3.36
N GLY A 107 -14.09 -9.50 -2.32
CA GLY A 107 -13.05 -9.20 -1.34
C GLY A 107 -11.67 -9.12 -1.96
N THR A 108 -11.30 -10.11 -2.78
CA THR A 108 -10.00 -10.13 -3.47
C THR A 108 -9.84 -8.94 -4.43
N ASP A 109 -10.88 -8.56 -5.15
CA ASP A 109 -10.88 -7.42 -6.06
C ASP A 109 -10.69 -6.09 -5.32
N LEU A 110 -11.44 -5.87 -4.24
CA LEU A 110 -11.29 -4.66 -3.41
C LEU A 110 -9.89 -4.57 -2.79
N PHE A 111 -9.34 -5.71 -2.33
CA PHE A 111 -7.99 -5.80 -1.80
C PHE A 111 -6.94 -5.47 -2.87
N ASN A 112 -7.06 -6.06 -4.06
CA ASN A 112 -6.13 -5.81 -5.16
C ASN A 112 -6.17 -4.35 -5.61
N THR A 113 -7.35 -3.73 -5.66
CA THR A 113 -7.53 -2.31 -6.00
C THR A 113 -6.79 -1.43 -4.98
N MET A 114 -6.99 -1.66 -3.68
CA MET A 114 -6.31 -0.90 -2.64
C MET A 114 -4.77 -1.07 -2.73
N ASN A 115 -4.30 -2.29 -2.94
CA ASN A 115 -2.87 -2.55 -3.11
C ASN A 115 -2.30 -1.91 -4.37
N ALA A 116 -3.05 -1.88 -5.47
CA ALA A 116 -2.64 -1.21 -6.70
C ALA A 116 -2.51 0.30 -6.49
N ASP A 117 -3.46 0.92 -5.78
CA ASP A 117 -3.42 2.35 -5.45
C ASP A 117 -2.23 2.69 -4.57
N ILE A 118 -1.97 1.91 -3.51
CA ILE A 118 -0.79 2.10 -2.66
C ILE A 118 0.50 1.97 -3.48
N PHE A 119 0.58 0.96 -4.33
CA PHE A 119 1.76 0.72 -5.15
C PHE A 119 1.96 1.82 -6.20
N ALA A 120 0.89 2.36 -6.76
CA ALA A 120 0.94 3.50 -7.68
C ALA A 120 1.51 4.76 -7.00
N GLU A 121 1.22 4.96 -5.70
CA GLU A 121 1.81 6.07 -4.95
C GLU A 121 3.32 5.90 -4.74
N TYR A 122 3.80 4.68 -4.47
CA TYR A 122 5.25 4.42 -4.40
C TYR A 122 5.95 4.69 -5.74
N LYS A 123 5.31 4.40 -6.87
CA LYS A 123 5.86 4.69 -8.21
C LYS A 123 6.00 6.19 -8.53
N LYS A 124 5.34 7.07 -7.78
CA LYS A 124 5.47 8.52 -7.93
C LYS A 124 6.76 9.09 -7.33
N GLY A 125 7.53 8.28 -6.58
CA GLY A 125 8.82 8.71 -6.03
C GLY A 125 9.73 9.28 -7.13
N THR A 126 10.32 10.45 -6.86
CA THR A 126 11.14 11.19 -7.83
C THR A 126 12.61 10.79 -7.78
N GLN A 127 13.07 10.26 -6.64
CA GLN A 127 14.46 9.83 -6.51
C GLN A 127 14.72 8.54 -7.29
N THR A 128 15.74 8.56 -8.15
CA THR A 128 16.10 7.42 -8.98
C THR A 128 17.58 7.11 -8.88
N VAL A 129 17.92 5.82 -8.84
CA VAL A 129 19.27 5.30 -8.93
C VAL A 129 19.34 4.38 -10.15
N ALA A 130 20.26 4.64 -11.06
CA ALA A 130 20.46 3.78 -12.23
C ALA A 130 21.44 2.66 -11.89
N ALA A 131 21.09 1.43 -12.18
CA ALA A 131 21.95 0.27 -11.98
C ALA A 131 21.95 -0.63 -13.22
N SER A 132 23.08 -1.22 -13.56
CA SER A 132 23.18 -2.18 -14.66
C SER A 132 22.64 -3.56 -14.29
N ALA A 133 22.71 -3.90 -13.02
CA ALA A 133 22.22 -5.15 -12.45
C ALA A 133 21.65 -4.93 -11.04
N PRO A 134 20.72 -5.75 -10.58
CA PRO A 134 20.20 -5.68 -9.21
C PRO A 134 21.13 -6.42 -8.25
N ASP A 135 22.34 -5.90 -8.07
CA ASP A 135 23.39 -6.41 -7.20
C ASP A 135 23.39 -5.71 -5.82
N PHE A 136 24.30 -6.10 -4.97
CA PHE A 136 24.45 -5.52 -3.63
C PHE A 136 24.71 -4.00 -3.67
N ALA A 137 25.51 -3.53 -4.64
CA ALA A 137 25.87 -2.13 -4.78
C ALA A 137 24.63 -1.26 -5.09
N ALA A 138 23.74 -1.75 -5.96
CA ALA A 138 22.50 -1.03 -6.31
C ALA A 138 21.59 -0.77 -5.08
N PHE A 139 21.51 -1.73 -4.16
CA PHE A 139 20.76 -1.56 -2.90
C PHE A 139 21.46 -0.60 -1.94
N VAL A 140 22.78 -0.67 -1.83
CA VAL A 140 23.58 0.27 -1.02
C VAL A 140 23.42 1.70 -1.52
N ASP A 141 23.51 1.91 -2.83
CA ASP A 141 23.33 3.23 -3.46
C ASP A 141 21.90 3.78 -3.25
N ALA A 142 20.89 2.92 -3.31
CA ALA A 142 19.52 3.32 -3.04
C ALA A 142 19.31 3.73 -1.57
N VAL A 143 19.88 2.99 -0.63
CA VAL A 143 19.82 3.36 0.80
C VAL A 143 20.58 4.67 1.06
N ALA A 144 21.73 4.86 0.43
CA ALA A 144 22.51 6.10 0.53
C ALA A 144 21.73 7.30 -0.05
N ALA A 145 21.01 7.10 -1.18
CA ALA A 145 20.20 8.15 -1.78
C ALA A 145 19.03 8.60 -0.90
N MET A 146 18.49 7.73 -0.04
CA MET A 146 17.45 8.11 0.93
C MET A 146 17.96 9.07 1.99
N ASN A 147 19.28 9.16 2.20
CA ASN A 147 19.93 9.98 3.23
C ASN A 147 19.24 9.86 4.60
N VAL A 148 18.94 8.62 5.00
CA VAL A 148 18.32 8.32 6.30
C VAL A 148 19.43 8.16 7.32
N GLU A 149 19.30 8.87 8.45
CA GLU A 149 20.18 8.63 9.59
C GLU A 149 19.98 7.20 10.12
N ASN A 150 21.06 6.59 10.64
CA ASN A 150 21.01 5.24 11.16
C ASN A 150 20.14 5.20 12.42
N ASP A 151 18.86 4.91 12.25
CA ASP A 151 17.90 4.67 13.33
C ASP A 151 17.53 3.18 13.32
N GLU A 152 17.72 2.51 14.44
CA GLU A 152 17.44 1.07 14.60
C GLU A 152 15.95 0.72 14.38
N ASN A 153 15.05 1.70 14.47
CA ASN A 153 13.60 1.51 14.31
C ASN A 153 13.10 1.72 12.86
N ILE A 154 13.97 2.14 11.93
CA ILE A 154 13.58 2.34 10.54
C ILE A 154 13.69 1.03 9.77
N GLU A 155 12.55 0.48 9.37
CA GLU A 155 12.50 -0.65 8.44
C GLU A 155 12.53 -0.15 7.00
N ILE A 156 13.56 -0.57 6.25
CA ILE A 156 13.68 -0.33 4.80
C ILE A 156 13.25 -1.61 4.08
N PHE A 157 12.38 -1.47 3.10
CA PHE A 157 11.89 -2.58 2.31
C PHE A 157 11.95 -2.28 0.81
N ALA A 158 12.00 -3.35 0.01
CA ALA A 158 11.98 -3.25 -1.44
C ALA A 158 10.88 -4.14 -2.04
N PHE A 159 10.15 -3.59 -3.00
CA PHE A 159 9.24 -4.35 -3.84
C PHE A 159 9.91 -4.70 -5.16
N VAL A 160 9.94 -5.99 -5.45
CA VAL A 160 10.55 -6.54 -6.67
C VAL A 160 9.56 -7.43 -7.40
N SER A 161 9.66 -7.48 -8.73
CA SER A 161 8.94 -8.52 -9.48
C SER A 161 9.60 -9.88 -9.29
N PRO A 162 8.87 -10.99 -9.52
CA PRO A 162 9.46 -12.33 -9.49
C PRO A 162 10.65 -12.50 -10.46
N ALA A 163 10.62 -11.81 -11.62
CA ALA A 163 11.72 -11.82 -12.59
C ALA A 163 12.96 -11.08 -12.06
N VAL A 164 12.77 -9.90 -11.46
CA VAL A 164 13.85 -9.14 -10.82
C VAL A 164 14.43 -9.92 -9.64
N LYS A 165 13.61 -10.56 -8.82
CA LYS A 165 14.08 -11.42 -7.73
C LYS A 165 14.98 -12.56 -8.23
N ALA A 166 14.64 -13.15 -9.38
CA ALA A 166 15.50 -14.15 -10.01
C ALA A 166 16.85 -13.56 -10.47
N LYS A 167 16.86 -12.32 -10.98
CA LYS A 167 18.09 -11.58 -11.33
C LYS A 167 18.93 -11.29 -10.08
N VAL A 168 18.31 -10.80 -8.99
CA VAL A 168 18.99 -10.57 -7.69
C VAL A 168 19.63 -11.86 -7.17
N ARG A 169 18.93 -12.98 -7.20
CA ARG A 169 19.49 -14.29 -6.81
C ARG A 169 20.71 -14.68 -7.63
N LYS A 170 20.68 -14.43 -8.93
CA LYS A 170 21.82 -14.73 -9.81
C LYS A 170 22.99 -13.81 -9.54
N ALA A 171 22.75 -12.51 -9.33
CA ALA A 171 23.79 -11.53 -9.03
C ALA A 171 24.50 -11.83 -7.71
N LEU A 172 23.75 -12.23 -6.67
CA LEU A 172 24.28 -12.52 -5.32
C LEU A 172 24.74 -13.97 -5.13
N LYS A 173 24.75 -14.79 -6.17
CA LYS A 173 25.07 -16.23 -6.07
C LYS A 173 26.43 -16.50 -5.39
N ASP A 174 27.45 -15.77 -5.77
CA ASP A 174 28.80 -16.01 -5.26
C ASP A 174 29.01 -15.51 -3.84
N GLU A 175 28.25 -14.50 -3.42
CA GLU A 175 28.27 -13.94 -2.07
C GLU A 175 27.46 -14.81 -1.10
N LEU A 176 26.32 -15.36 -1.56
CA LEU A 176 25.39 -16.11 -0.72
C LEU A 176 25.58 -17.64 -0.75
N LYS A 177 26.51 -18.16 -1.53
CA LYS A 177 26.72 -19.62 -1.68
C LYS A 177 26.99 -20.38 -0.38
N TYR A 178 27.51 -19.72 0.63
CA TYR A 178 27.78 -20.31 1.94
C TYR A 178 26.63 -20.14 2.94
N VAL A 179 25.57 -19.43 2.57
CA VAL A 179 24.38 -19.25 3.42
C VAL A 179 23.46 -20.45 3.22
N GLU A 180 23.25 -21.27 4.25
CA GLU A 180 22.47 -22.51 4.16
C GLU A 180 21.03 -22.26 3.67
N ALA A 181 20.38 -21.19 4.13
CA ALA A 181 19.02 -20.81 3.71
C ALA A 181 18.96 -20.50 2.21
N TYR A 182 19.99 -19.86 1.66
CA TYR A 182 20.07 -19.58 0.22
C TYR A 182 20.36 -20.86 -0.58
N ALA A 183 21.31 -21.69 -0.12
CA ALA A 183 21.71 -22.91 -0.81
C ALA A 183 20.54 -23.91 -0.92
N ARG A 184 19.74 -24.06 0.14
CA ARG A 184 18.61 -25.01 0.19
C ARG A 184 17.32 -24.49 -0.45
N ALA A 185 16.92 -23.24 -0.15
CA ALA A 185 15.62 -22.70 -0.53
C ALA A 185 15.72 -21.53 -1.51
N GLY A 186 16.93 -21.03 -1.81
CA GLY A 186 17.11 -19.80 -2.58
C GLY A 186 16.46 -18.58 -1.92
N TYR A 187 16.37 -18.59 -0.60
CA TYR A 187 15.77 -17.52 0.16
C TYR A 187 16.68 -16.29 0.21
N ILE A 188 16.15 -15.15 -0.19
CA ILE A 188 16.78 -13.85 0.01
C ILE A 188 15.79 -13.05 0.86
N GLY A 189 16.08 -12.88 2.14
CA GLY A 189 15.25 -12.12 3.07
C GLY A 189 15.57 -10.63 3.04
N SER A 190 16.86 -10.30 3.09
CA SER A 190 17.33 -8.91 3.07
C SER A 190 18.67 -8.80 2.34
N VAL A 191 18.90 -7.65 1.70
CA VAL A 191 20.15 -7.27 1.04
C VAL A 191 20.49 -5.85 1.46
N ALA A 192 21.72 -5.60 1.92
CA ALA A 192 22.18 -4.28 2.37
C ALA A 192 21.24 -3.62 3.43
N GLY A 193 20.61 -4.42 4.30
CA GLY A 193 19.64 -3.92 5.29
C GLY A 193 18.23 -3.68 4.74
N VAL A 194 17.99 -3.95 3.46
CA VAL A 194 16.68 -3.79 2.80
C VAL A 194 15.95 -5.13 2.75
N ASN A 195 14.76 -5.21 3.32
CA ASN A 195 13.90 -6.40 3.26
C ASN A 195 13.23 -6.52 1.89
N ILE A 196 13.34 -7.66 1.22
CA ILE A 196 12.85 -7.86 -0.14
C ILE A 196 11.50 -8.57 -0.12
N TYR A 197 10.50 -7.97 -0.78
CA TYR A 197 9.15 -8.50 -0.92
C TYR A 197 8.75 -8.64 -2.39
N ASP A 198 8.14 -9.79 -2.71
CA ASP A 198 7.68 -10.08 -4.06
C ASP A 198 6.34 -9.40 -4.33
N LYS A 199 6.27 -8.64 -5.41
CA LYS A 199 5.04 -8.04 -5.92
C LYS A 199 4.87 -8.43 -7.39
N LYS A 200 3.83 -9.20 -7.71
CA LYS A 200 3.59 -9.74 -9.06
C LYS A 200 3.45 -8.64 -10.13
N ASP A 201 2.83 -7.51 -9.76
CA ASP A 201 2.56 -6.40 -10.67
C ASP A 201 3.68 -5.34 -10.65
N ALA A 202 4.84 -5.65 -10.05
CA ALA A 202 6.00 -4.79 -10.10
C ALA A 202 6.66 -4.87 -11.49
N ASP A 203 7.30 -3.77 -11.91
CA ASP A 203 7.98 -3.70 -13.18
C ASP A 203 9.27 -4.57 -13.17
N ASP A 204 9.56 -5.22 -14.30
CA ASP A 204 10.76 -6.07 -14.45
C ASP A 204 12.05 -5.28 -14.66
N ASN A 205 11.95 -3.95 -14.81
CA ASN A 205 13.09 -3.06 -14.97
C ASN A 205 13.23 -2.06 -13.82
N GLU A 206 12.44 -2.24 -12.75
CA GLU A 206 12.42 -1.31 -11.63
C GLU A 206 12.36 -2.05 -10.29
N ILE A 207 13.08 -1.51 -9.29
CA ILE A 207 12.94 -1.91 -7.89
C ILE A 207 12.54 -0.66 -7.10
N ILE A 208 11.49 -0.77 -6.30
CA ILE A 208 11.06 0.32 -5.42
C ILE A 208 11.56 0.03 -4.03
N VAL A 209 12.49 0.86 -3.54
CA VAL A 209 13.02 0.81 -2.18
C VAL A 209 12.37 1.93 -1.39
N ALA A 210 11.78 1.63 -0.25
CA ALA A 210 11.02 2.60 0.52
C ALA A 210 11.04 2.32 2.03
N THR A 211 10.59 3.30 2.80
CA THR A 211 10.26 3.16 4.21
C THR A 211 8.75 3.32 4.42
N LYS A 212 8.26 2.91 5.58
CA LYS A 212 6.84 2.99 5.93
C LYS A 212 6.30 4.42 5.96
N GLU A 213 7.16 5.40 6.19
CA GLU A 213 6.79 6.82 6.25
C GLU A 213 6.59 7.47 4.87
N ALA A 214 6.97 6.77 3.80
CA ALA A 214 6.90 7.30 2.45
C ALA A 214 5.47 7.53 1.97
N VAL A 215 4.60 6.56 2.20
CA VAL A 215 3.20 6.59 1.76
C VAL A 215 2.26 6.54 2.97
N ARG A 216 1.22 7.35 2.91
CA ARG A 216 0.16 7.39 3.91
C ARG A 216 -1.14 6.87 3.32
N LEU A 217 -1.79 5.95 4.03
CA LEU A 217 -3.12 5.44 3.71
C LEU A 217 -4.15 6.08 4.66
N LEU A 218 -4.94 7.01 4.14
CA LEU A 218 -6.03 7.64 4.85
C LEU A 218 -7.28 6.77 4.72
N VAL A 219 -7.81 6.28 5.83
CA VAL A 219 -9.00 5.42 5.86
C VAL A 219 -10.11 6.13 6.60
N LYS A 220 -11.27 6.31 5.94
CA LYS A 220 -12.46 6.93 6.53
C LYS A 220 -13.36 5.91 7.21
N THR A 221 -13.62 4.77 6.54
CA THR A 221 -14.41 3.67 7.08
C THR A 221 -13.72 2.35 6.79
N GLY A 222 -13.98 1.36 7.63
CA GLY A 222 -13.63 -0.03 7.33
C GLY A 222 -14.36 -0.55 6.10
N THR A 223 -14.15 -1.82 5.79
CA THR A 223 -14.90 -2.49 4.72
C THR A 223 -16.36 -2.64 5.12
N GLU A 224 -17.25 -2.14 4.28
CA GLU A 224 -18.70 -2.22 4.44
C GLU A 224 -19.27 -3.15 3.37
N VAL A 225 -20.20 -4.01 3.77
CA VAL A 225 -20.94 -4.88 2.85
C VAL A 225 -22.42 -4.62 3.01
N GLU A 226 -23.05 -4.24 1.91
CA GLU A 226 -24.50 -4.02 1.85
C GLU A 226 -25.14 -4.99 0.87
N GLN A 227 -26.21 -5.65 1.29
CA GLN A 227 -26.97 -6.57 0.47
C GLN A 227 -28.37 -6.04 0.17
N VAL A 228 -28.76 -6.14 -1.09
CA VAL A 228 -30.10 -5.94 -1.57
C VAL A 228 -30.64 -7.29 -2.00
N THR A 229 -31.37 -7.95 -1.11
CA THR A 229 -31.92 -9.30 -1.30
C THR A 229 -33.43 -9.30 -1.10
N LYS A 230 -34.05 -10.48 -1.07
CA LYS A 230 -35.48 -10.68 -0.86
C LYS A 230 -35.98 -9.88 0.36
N GLY A 231 -36.90 -8.96 0.14
CA GLY A 231 -37.43 -8.06 1.17
C GLY A 231 -36.88 -6.62 1.12
N THR A 232 -35.72 -6.41 0.51
CA THR A 232 -35.09 -5.08 0.34
C THR A 232 -34.97 -4.67 -1.13
N ARG A 233 -35.38 -5.53 -2.06
CA ARG A 233 -35.33 -5.27 -3.51
C ARG A 233 -36.25 -4.13 -3.90
N SER A 234 -35.83 -3.35 -4.92
CA SER A 234 -36.74 -2.47 -5.66
C SER A 234 -37.76 -3.30 -6.46
N GLU A 235 -38.83 -2.70 -6.88
CA GLU A 235 -39.88 -3.37 -7.70
C GLU A 235 -39.29 -4.04 -8.95
N ASP A 236 -38.42 -3.36 -9.70
CA ASP A 236 -37.74 -3.92 -10.88
C ASP A 236 -36.84 -5.09 -10.55
N SER A 237 -36.07 -4.99 -9.46
CA SER A 237 -35.20 -6.08 -8.99
C SER A 237 -35.98 -7.28 -8.47
N ALA A 238 -37.16 -7.04 -7.84
CA ALA A 238 -38.04 -8.09 -7.36
C ALA A 238 -38.71 -8.83 -8.55
N ASN A 239 -39.13 -8.12 -9.58
CA ASN A 239 -39.70 -8.71 -10.80
C ASN A 239 -38.70 -9.63 -11.52
N LYS A 240 -37.39 -9.24 -11.51
CA LYS A 240 -36.30 -10.01 -12.08
C LYS A 240 -35.71 -11.04 -11.12
N ARG A 241 -36.16 -11.10 -9.87
CA ARG A 241 -35.60 -11.95 -8.78
C ARG A 241 -34.10 -11.75 -8.60
N LYS A 242 -33.63 -10.51 -8.85
CA LYS A 242 -32.22 -10.13 -8.81
C LYS A 242 -31.83 -9.72 -7.42
N ASN A 243 -30.69 -10.22 -6.97
CA ASN A 243 -29.99 -9.81 -5.75
C ASN A 243 -28.72 -9.06 -6.13
N SER A 244 -28.28 -8.18 -5.25
CA SER A 244 -27.04 -7.44 -5.41
C SER A 244 -26.32 -7.34 -4.06
N THR A 245 -25.02 -7.52 -4.06
CA THR A 245 -24.15 -7.21 -2.91
C THR A 245 -23.13 -6.18 -3.33
N PHE A 246 -22.95 -5.18 -2.49
CA PHE A 246 -21.99 -4.11 -2.66
C PHE A 246 -20.94 -4.22 -1.56
N SER A 247 -19.67 -4.36 -1.95
CA SER A 247 -18.55 -4.23 -1.00
C SER A 247 -17.86 -2.90 -1.27
N ARG A 248 -17.65 -2.10 -0.21
CA ARG A 248 -17.13 -0.74 -0.34
C ARG A 248 -16.16 -0.39 0.76
N LYS A 249 -15.23 0.51 0.43
CA LYS A 249 -14.27 1.09 1.37
C LYS A 249 -13.97 2.54 0.98
N TYR A 250 -13.89 3.43 1.96
CA TYR A 250 -13.53 4.83 1.73
C TYR A 250 -12.10 5.06 2.18
N TYR A 251 -11.21 5.29 1.22
CA TYR A 251 -9.79 5.52 1.49
C TYR A 251 -9.15 6.38 0.40
N VAL A 252 -7.94 6.83 0.67
CA VAL A 252 -6.98 7.35 -0.32
C VAL A 252 -5.57 6.98 0.09
N ALA A 253 -4.77 6.50 -0.85
CA ALA A 253 -3.33 6.39 -0.70
C ALA A 253 -2.68 7.68 -1.21
N ALA A 254 -1.63 8.14 -0.54
CA ALA A 254 -0.94 9.37 -0.89
C ALA A 254 0.55 9.30 -0.57
N LEU A 255 1.39 9.74 -1.51
CA LEU A 255 2.81 9.92 -1.28
C LEU A 255 3.03 11.13 -0.35
N ASP A 256 3.35 10.85 0.90
CA ASP A 256 3.56 11.87 1.94
C ASP A 256 4.98 12.41 1.91
N ASN A 257 5.96 11.51 1.89
CA ASN A 257 7.38 11.87 1.91
C ASN A 257 8.15 11.23 0.75
N ASP A 258 8.43 12.03 -0.27
CA ASP A 258 9.16 11.62 -1.49
C ASP A 258 10.63 11.25 -1.20
N THR A 259 11.25 11.84 -0.15
CA THR A 259 12.65 11.53 0.19
C THR A 259 12.84 10.11 0.75
N LYS A 260 11.76 9.44 1.12
CA LYS A 260 11.74 8.10 1.70
C LYS A 260 11.38 7.00 0.68
N VAL A 261 11.40 7.34 -0.61
CA VAL A 261 11.24 6.40 -1.72
C VAL A 261 12.36 6.59 -2.72
N VAL A 262 13.03 5.51 -3.10
CA VAL A 262 14.02 5.48 -4.18
C VAL A 262 13.66 4.40 -5.17
N ARG A 263 13.70 4.74 -6.43
CA ARG A 263 13.43 3.83 -7.55
C ARG A 263 14.77 3.44 -8.19
N ILE A 264 15.14 2.16 -8.12
CA ILE A 264 16.29 1.64 -8.85
C ILE A 264 15.82 1.27 -10.25
N THR A 265 16.34 1.95 -11.25
CA THR A 265 16.09 1.65 -12.66
C THR A 265 17.17 0.72 -13.18
N LEU A 266 16.76 -0.47 -13.63
CA LEU A 266 17.68 -1.44 -14.18
C LEU A 266 17.89 -1.16 -15.68
N GLY A 267 19.13 -0.94 -16.08
CA GLY A 267 19.50 -0.82 -17.49
C GLY A 267 19.21 -2.11 -18.25
N ALA A 268 18.77 -1.97 -19.52
CA ALA A 268 18.54 -3.09 -20.42
C ALA A 268 19.86 -3.74 -20.85
#